data_632bd43d7b8672bbb74e39e3e5fe24c1
#
_entry.id   632bd43d7b8672bbb74e39e3e5fe24c1
#
_cell.length_a   1.000
_cell.length_b   1.000
_cell.length_c   1.000
_cell.angle_alpha   90.00
_cell.angle_beta   90.00
_cell.angle_gamma   90.00
#
_symmetry.space_group_name_H-M   'P 1'
#
loop_
_entity.id
_entity.type
_entity.pdbx_description
1 polymer ?
#
loop_
_entity_poly.entity_id
_entity_poly.type
_entity_poly.pdbx_seq_one_letter_code
_entity_poly.pdbx_strand_id
1 'polypeptide(L)'
;MQNLEILVRKPTEGEIEYISKEITWESDPCEFDFDYDHNETALVIYGCATLRYPGGEVTVRPGDLFFCPKGLHTHCIVLEKIKKYEF
;
A
#
# COMPACT_ATOMS: atom_id res chain seq x y z
N MET A 1 -23.92 -0.76 -6.50
CA MET A 1 -22.59 -1.29 -6.75
C MET A 1 -21.57 -0.45 -5.97
N GLN A 2 -20.71 -1.08 -5.26
CA GLN A 2 -19.73 -0.38 -4.45
C GLN A 2 -18.42 -0.23 -5.22
N ASN A 3 -17.91 1.00 -5.31
CA ASN A 3 -16.61 1.27 -5.91
C ASN A 3 -15.54 1.16 -4.84
N LEU A 4 -14.59 0.24 -5.03
CA LEU A 4 -13.46 0.08 -4.12
C LEU A 4 -12.32 0.98 -4.58
N GLU A 5 -11.75 1.73 -3.66
CA GLU A 5 -10.67 2.67 -3.94
C GLU A 5 -9.52 2.51 -2.94
N ILE A 6 -8.34 2.88 -3.40
CA ILE A 6 -7.17 2.98 -2.53
C ILE A 6 -7.14 4.40 -1.96
N LEU A 7 -7.06 4.52 -0.64
CA LEU A 7 -6.96 5.80 0.04
C LEU A 7 -5.49 6.02 0.45
N VAL A 8 -4.95 7.19 0.13
CA VAL A 8 -3.57 7.55 0.46
C VAL A 8 -3.57 8.85 1.26
N ARG A 9 -2.86 8.86 2.38
CA ARG A 9 -2.70 10.05 3.21
C ARG A 9 -1.41 9.99 4.02
N LYS A 10 -1.03 11.10 4.62
CA LYS A 10 0.09 11.08 5.58
C LYS A 10 -0.42 10.59 6.93
N PRO A 11 0.36 9.75 7.64
CA PRO A 11 -0.01 9.27 8.97
C PRO A 11 0.21 10.35 10.03
N THR A 12 -0.51 10.19 11.16
CA THR A 12 -0.24 10.97 12.37
C THR A 12 0.95 10.36 13.11
N GLU A 13 1.55 11.11 14.05
CA GLU A 13 2.64 10.59 14.88
C GLU A 13 2.23 9.36 15.69
N GLY A 14 1.00 9.37 16.22
CA GLY A 14 0.48 8.21 16.95
C GLY A 14 0.32 6.98 16.09
N GLU A 15 -0.09 7.17 14.84
CA GLU A 15 -0.18 6.07 13.88
C GLU A 15 1.20 5.51 13.54
N ILE A 16 2.19 6.36 13.33
CA ILE A 16 3.56 5.92 13.05
C ILE A 16 4.10 5.07 14.20
N GLU A 17 3.88 5.51 15.43
CA GLU A 17 4.32 4.78 16.61
C GLU A 17 3.66 3.41 16.73
N TYR A 18 2.36 3.34 16.47
CA TYR A 18 1.61 2.09 16.47
C TYR A 18 2.07 1.15 15.36
N ILE A 19 2.18 1.67 14.14
CA ILE A 19 2.52 0.90 12.93
C ILE A 19 3.95 0.36 12.97
N SER A 20 4.88 1.12 13.57
CA SER A 20 6.29 0.71 13.61
C SER A 20 6.55 -0.59 14.36
N LYS A 21 5.54 -1.11 15.05
CA LYS A 21 5.60 -2.40 15.76
C LYS A 21 5.07 -3.57 14.91
N GLU A 22 4.52 -3.27 13.75
CA GLU A 22 3.91 -4.28 12.87
C GLU A 22 4.95 -4.94 11.98
N ILE A 23 4.52 -5.99 11.28
CA ILE A 23 5.38 -6.72 10.36
C ILE A 23 5.73 -5.88 9.15
N THR A 24 6.89 -6.14 8.56
CA THR A 24 7.33 -5.46 7.34
C THR A 24 7.26 -6.40 6.15
N TRP A 25 7.05 -5.81 4.98
CA TRP A 25 7.13 -6.48 3.69
C TRP A 25 8.12 -5.72 2.81
N GLU A 26 8.93 -6.46 2.08
CA GLU A 26 9.99 -5.88 1.26
C GLU A 26 9.99 -6.57 -0.10
N SER A 27 10.21 -5.81 -1.17
CA SER A 27 10.28 -6.34 -2.52
C SER A 27 11.26 -5.53 -3.38
N ASP A 28 11.99 -6.25 -4.24
CA ASP A 28 12.75 -5.65 -5.32
C ASP A 28 11.79 -5.15 -6.42
N PRO A 29 12.25 -4.29 -7.34
CA PRO A 29 11.43 -3.87 -8.47
C PRO A 29 10.85 -5.06 -9.23
N CYS A 30 9.53 -5.04 -9.44
CA CYS A 30 8.81 -6.13 -10.10
C CYS A 30 7.38 -5.69 -10.41
N GLU A 31 6.65 -6.52 -11.14
CA GLU A 31 5.22 -6.34 -11.39
C GLU A 31 4.47 -7.60 -11.02
N PHE A 32 3.31 -7.46 -10.41
CA PHE A 32 2.46 -8.60 -10.07
C PHE A 32 1.02 -8.16 -9.84
N ASP A 33 0.09 -9.08 -10.04
CA ASP A 33 -1.31 -8.89 -9.67
C ASP A 33 -1.52 -9.32 -8.23
N PHE A 34 -2.39 -8.61 -7.53
CA PHE A 34 -2.71 -8.94 -6.15
C PHE A 34 -4.17 -8.64 -5.84
N ASP A 35 -4.86 -9.65 -5.29
CA ASP A 35 -6.25 -9.52 -4.83
C ASP A 35 -6.25 -9.44 -3.31
N TYR A 36 -6.87 -8.39 -2.78
CA TYR A 36 -6.95 -8.21 -1.33
C TYR A 36 -8.07 -9.06 -0.75
N ASP A 37 -7.73 -10.02 0.09
CA ASP A 37 -8.69 -10.89 0.77
C ASP A 37 -9.10 -10.36 2.15
N HIS A 38 -8.54 -9.25 2.56
CA HIS A 38 -8.87 -8.52 3.79
C HIS A 38 -8.52 -7.04 3.61
N ASN A 39 -9.03 -6.20 4.53
CA ASN A 39 -8.64 -4.80 4.54
C ASN A 39 -7.17 -4.69 4.98
N GLU A 40 -6.36 -3.99 4.22
CA GLU A 40 -4.95 -3.83 4.52
C GLU A 40 -4.57 -2.36 4.57
N THR A 41 -3.85 -1.98 5.60
CA THR A 41 -3.25 -0.65 5.72
C THR A 41 -1.73 -0.82 5.69
N ALA A 42 -1.04 0.06 4.99
CA ALA A 42 0.41 -0.01 4.87
C ALA A 42 1.04 1.37 4.98
N LEU A 43 2.26 1.42 5.51
CA LEU A 43 3.07 2.64 5.59
C LEU A 43 4.38 2.39 4.87
N VAL A 44 4.67 3.18 3.84
CA VAL A 44 5.91 3.05 3.07
C VAL A 44 7.08 3.62 3.86
N ILE A 45 8.12 2.80 4.07
CA ILE A 45 9.34 3.18 4.77
C ILE A 45 10.33 3.77 3.77
N TYR A 46 10.59 3.04 2.67
CA TYR A 46 11.42 3.50 1.56
C TYR A 46 10.95 2.86 0.25
N GLY A 47 11.44 3.39 -0.88
CA GLY A 47 11.05 2.92 -2.20
C GLY A 47 9.73 3.48 -2.66
N CYS A 48 9.24 3.02 -3.80
CA CYS A 48 7.94 3.44 -4.31
C CYS A 48 7.31 2.37 -5.20
N ALA A 49 5.99 2.44 -5.30
CA ALA A 49 5.21 1.53 -6.14
C ALA A 49 3.98 2.24 -6.69
N THR A 50 3.55 1.81 -7.87
CA THR A 50 2.29 2.23 -8.46
C THR A 50 1.31 1.07 -8.37
N LEU A 51 0.11 1.35 -7.88
CA LEU A 51 -0.97 0.38 -7.79
C LEU A 51 -2.09 0.81 -8.74
N ARG A 52 -2.38 -0.04 -9.72
CA ARG A 52 -3.48 0.16 -10.67
C ARG A 52 -4.65 -0.70 -10.25
N TYR A 53 -5.83 -0.15 -10.31
CA TYR A 53 -7.07 -0.85 -9.97
C TYR A 53 -8.20 -0.34 -10.87
N PRO A 54 -9.38 -0.99 -10.90
CA PRO A 54 -10.45 -0.58 -11.82
C PRO A 54 -10.88 0.89 -11.72
N GLY A 55 -10.81 1.47 -10.52
CA GLY A 55 -11.18 2.88 -10.29
C GLY A 55 -10.09 3.88 -10.57
N GLY A 56 -8.84 3.44 -10.83
CA GLY A 56 -7.74 4.38 -11.07
C GLY A 56 -6.35 3.84 -10.77
N GLU A 57 -5.51 4.76 -10.36
CA GLU A 57 -4.11 4.46 -10.13
C GLU A 57 -3.56 5.39 -9.04
N VAL A 58 -2.74 4.86 -8.15
CA VAL A 58 -2.03 5.65 -7.15
C VAL A 58 -0.56 5.25 -7.12
N THR A 59 0.32 6.19 -6.82
CA THR A 59 1.73 5.92 -6.57
C THR A 59 2.02 6.26 -5.12
N VAL A 60 2.55 5.28 -4.39
CA VAL A 60 2.89 5.44 -2.98
C VAL A 60 4.40 5.59 -2.82
N ARG A 61 4.80 6.52 -1.93
CA ARG A 61 6.19 6.93 -1.69
C ARG A 61 6.51 6.90 -0.20
N PRO A 62 7.79 7.05 0.18
CA PRO A 62 8.14 7.04 1.60
C PRO A 62 7.31 8.04 2.40
N GLY A 63 6.77 7.57 3.51
CA GLY A 63 5.91 8.36 4.39
C GLY A 63 4.43 8.31 4.04
N ASP A 64 4.04 7.68 2.95
CA ASP A 64 2.62 7.53 2.60
C ASP A 64 1.99 6.36 3.35
N LEU A 65 0.84 6.63 3.95
CA LEU A 65 -0.04 5.61 4.52
C LEU A 65 -1.12 5.34 3.51
N PHE A 66 -1.33 4.07 3.15
CA PHE A 66 -2.38 3.74 2.19
C PHE A 66 -3.21 2.55 2.65
N PHE A 67 -4.48 2.60 2.28
CA PHE A 67 -5.48 1.61 2.65
C PHE A 67 -6.06 0.96 1.39
N CYS A 68 -6.04 -0.38 1.38
CA CYS A 68 -6.61 -1.18 0.31
C CYS A 68 -7.75 -2.04 0.87
N PRO A 69 -8.98 -1.83 0.42
CA PRO A 69 -10.11 -2.58 0.97
C PRO A 69 -10.17 -4.02 0.47
N LYS A 70 -10.76 -4.89 1.27
CA LYS A 70 -11.05 -6.27 0.88
C LYS A 70 -11.84 -6.31 -0.42
N GLY A 71 -11.44 -7.19 -1.32
CA GLY A 71 -12.10 -7.38 -2.61
C GLY A 71 -11.49 -6.56 -3.74
N LEU A 72 -10.53 -5.68 -3.43
CA LEU A 72 -9.87 -4.87 -4.44
C LEU A 72 -8.87 -5.72 -5.24
N HIS A 73 -8.97 -5.65 -6.56
CA HIS A 73 -7.99 -6.26 -7.47
C HIS A 73 -7.00 -5.18 -7.89
N THR A 74 -5.70 -5.46 -7.76
CA THR A 74 -4.65 -4.51 -8.13
C THR A 74 -3.62 -5.13 -9.05
N HIS A 75 -3.03 -4.27 -9.87
CA HIS A 75 -1.79 -4.56 -10.58
C HIS A 75 -0.71 -3.68 -9.96
N CYS A 76 0.24 -4.28 -9.28
CA CYS A 76 1.27 -3.57 -8.53
C CYS A 76 2.57 -3.50 -9.34
N ILE A 77 3.13 -2.30 -9.45
CA ILE A 77 4.41 -2.07 -10.14
C ILE A 77 5.36 -1.46 -9.11
N VAL A 78 6.29 -2.26 -8.62
CA VAL A 78 7.33 -1.76 -7.70
C VAL A 78 8.41 -1.09 -8.55
N LEU A 79 8.49 0.24 -8.46
CA LEU A 79 9.40 1.06 -9.27
C LEU A 79 10.81 1.10 -8.69
N GLU A 80 10.90 1.16 -7.35
CA GLU A 80 12.15 1.13 -6.60
C GLU A 80 11.97 0.13 -5.46
N LYS A 81 13.03 -0.55 -5.06
CA LYS A 81 12.97 -1.49 -3.94
C LYS A 81 12.19 -0.86 -2.79
N ILE A 82 11.11 -1.51 -2.38
CA ILE A 82 10.16 -0.97 -1.41
C ILE A 82 10.19 -1.77 -0.11
N LYS A 83 10.05 -1.04 1.00
CA LYS A 83 9.79 -1.63 2.30
C LYS A 83 8.63 -0.89 2.95
N LYS A 84 7.68 -1.63 3.49
CA LYS A 84 6.50 -1.06 4.12
C LYS A 84 6.10 -1.88 5.35
N TYR A 85 5.46 -1.21 6.31
CA TYR A 85 4.73 -1.89 7.38
C TYR A 85 3.35 -2.26 6.85
N GLU A 86 2.82 -3.40 7.30
CA GLU A 86 1.47 -3.87 6.94
C GLU A 86 0.68 -4.24 8.20
N PHE A 87 -0.61 -3.94 8.17
CA PHE A 87 -1.50 -4.34 9.27
C PHE A 87 -2.99 -4.30 8.89
#